data_fdd3927fc7024b01372684c3d120839c
#
_entry.id   fdd3927fc7024b01372684c3d120839c
#
_cell.length_a   1.000
_cell.length_b   1.000
_cell.length_c   1.000
_cell.angle_alpha   90.00
_cell.angle_beta   90.00
_cell.angle_gamma   90.00
#
_symmetry.space_group_name_H-M   'P 1'
#
loop_
_entity.id
_entity.type
_entity.pdbx_description
1 polymer ?
#
loop_
_entity_poly.entity_id
_entity_poly.type
_entity_poly.pdbx_seq_one_letter_code
_entity_poly.pdbx_strand_id
1 'polypeptide(L)'
;GTVLIVDSRSGEVLRAPYMYNDTFPDQVMNVRGLRNGPGKDSTESASSAACKLARWYYEDRGARGERGEDEHDALLHHADWLAYQLHGKMGMSDFNNALKLGFDPDPNVEAFPKWLRDAPFGYMLPKDVRAPGTSFGTMRKSVIERFAFSPTCEVIAGTTDSVAAFVASSASSAGECATSLGSTLALKLISDTRV
;
A
#
# COMPACT_ATOMS: atom_id res chain seq x y z
N GLY A 1 6.45 3.91 -1.52
CA GLY A 1 5.60 3.84 -2.72
C GLY A 1 4.76 5.10 -2.91
N THR A 2 4.23 5.27 -4.12
CA THR A 2 3.24 6.30 -4.41
C THR A 2 1.90 5.92 -3.79
N VAL A 3 1.25 6.87 -3.12
CA VAL A 3 -0.07 6.67 -2.50
C VAL A 3 -1.03 7.79 -2.90
N LEU A 4 -2.29 7.45 -3.02
CA LEU A 4 -3.41 8.35 -3.25
C LEU A 4 -4.30 8.36 -2.01
N ILE A 5 -4.89 9.51 -1.74
CA ILE A 5 -5.98 9.62 -0.78
C ILE A 5 -7.26 9.87 -1.57
N VAL A 6 -8.26 9.06 -1.30
CA VAL A 6 -9.53 9.07 -2.03
C VAL A 6 -10.71 9.12 -1.07
N ASP A 7 -11.83 9.67 -1.51
CA ASP A 7 -13.11 9.47 -0.83
C ASP A 7 -13.57 8.01 -1.08
N SER A 8 -13.77 7.25 -0.01
CA SER A 8 -14.08 5.82 -0.10
C SER A 8 -15.47 5.51 -0.66
N ARG A 9 -16.38 6.49 -0.70
CA ARG A 9 -17.75 6.35 -1.23
C ARG A 9 -17.81 6.62 -2.72
N SER A 10 -17.14 7.70 -3.17
CA SER A 10 -17.15 8.13 -4.58
C SER A 10 -15.97 7.61 -5.38
N GLY A 11 -14.84 7.30 -4.73
CA GLY A 11 -13.57 7.00 -5.38
C GLY A 11 -12.86 8.25 -5.92
N GLU A 12 -13.34 9.45 -5.59
CA GLU A 12 -12.72 10.70 -5.98
C GLU A 12 -11.35 10.86 -5.32
N VAL A 13 -10.37 11.29 -6.10
CA VAL A 13 -9.02 11.58 -5.60
C VAL A 13 -9.03 12.93 -4.89
N LEU A 14 -8.79 12.95 -3.60
CA LEU A 14 -8.91 14.14 -2.76
C LEU A 14 -7.74 15.11 -2.88
N ARG A 15 -6.59 14.68 -3.41
CA ARG A 15 -5.42 15.52 -3.68
C ARG A 15 -4.48 14.88 -4.70
N ALA A 16 -3.52 15.65 -5.21
CA ALA A 16 -2.42 15.08 -6.00
C ALA A 16 -1.71 13.95 -5.23
N PRO A 17 -1.33 12.84 -5.89
CA PRO A 17 -0.67 11.72 -5.22
C PRO A 17 0.59 12.15 -4.45
N TYR A 18 0.82 11.53 -3.31
CA TYR A 18 2.14 11.54 -2.67
C TYR A 18 3.04 10.59 -3.46
N MET A 19 4.03 11.14 -4.14
CA MET A 19 4.91 10.34 -4.99
C MET A 19 5.85 9.46 -4.15
N TYR A 20 6.37 8.40 -4.76
CA TYR A 20 7.24 7.44 -4.07
C TYR A 20 8.49 8.08 -3.44
N ASN A 21 8.98 9.17 -4.01
CA ASN A 21 10.15 9.93 -3.56
C ASN A 21 9.81 11.15 -2.67
N ASP A 22 8.53 11.45 -2.45
CA ASP A 22 8.16 12.48 -1.47
C ASP A 22 8.55 12.02 -0.07
N THR A 23 9.14 12.92 0.70
CA THR A 23 9.63 12.66 2.05
C THR A 23 9.06 13.64 3.06
N PHE A 24 8.69 13.15 4.23
CA PHE A 24 8.10 13.90 5.33
C PHE A 24 8.85 13.60 6.63
N PRO A 25 10.06 14.17 6.82
CA PRO A 25 10.88 13.92 8.00
C PRO A 25 10.20 14.33 9.31
N ASP A 26 9.39 15.38 9.26
CA ASP A 26 8.56 15.89 10.34
C ASP A 26 7.55 14.87 10.85
N GLN A 27 7.03 14.01 9.97
CA GLN A 27 6.06 12.97 10.32
C GLN A 27 6.68 11.72 10.95
N VAL A 28 7.99 11.54 10.85
CA VAL A 28 8.68 10.41 11.49
C VAL A 28 8.47 10.40 13.00
N MET A 29 8.51 11.57 13.64
CA MET A 29 8.28 11.68 15.08
C MET A 29 6.83 11.37 15.46
N ASN A 30 5.86 11.76 14.63
CA ASN A 30 4.45 11.42 14.82
C ASN A 30 4.24 9.88 14.75
N VAL A 31 4.80 9.23 13.75
CA VAL A 31 4.73 7.76 13.61
C VAL A 31 5.39 7.06 14.81
N ARG A 32 6.56 7.52 15.26
CA ARG A 32 7.23 7.00 16.46
C ARG A 32 6.41 7.19 17.73
N GLY A 33 5.78 8.35 17.87
CA GLY A 33 4.90 8.64 19.01
C GLY A 33 3.72 7.66 19.09
N LEU A 34 3.08 7.37 17.97
CA LEU A 34 1.99 6.39 17.90
C LEU A 34 2.44 4.97 18.27
N ARG A 35 3.67 4.61 17.93
CA ARG A 35 4.25 3.29 18.20
C ARG A 35 4.72 3.14 19.66
N ASN A 36 4.87 4.23 20.41
CA ASN A 36 5.50 4.28 21.74
C ASN A 36 6.99 3.88 21.73
N GLY A 37 7.72 4.23 20.65
CA GLY A 37 9.15 4.01 20.55
C GLY A 37 9.66 3.78 19.13
N PRO A 38 10.99 3.63 18.96
CA PRO A 38 11.59 3.38 17.67
C PRO A 38 11.25 1.97 17.16
N GLY A 39 10.94 1.85 15.90
CA GLY A 39 10.77 0.58 15.19
C GLY A 39 11.99 0.23 14.35
N LYS A 40 11.99 -0.98 13.85
CA LYS A 40 13.04 -1.48 12.94
C LYS A 40 12.52 -1.70 11.51
N ASP A 41 11.27 -1.34 11.25
CA ASP A 41 10.64 -1.56 9.95
C ASP A 41 10.62 -0.31 9.06
N SER A 42 10.20 -0.50 7.83
CA SER A 42 10.14 0.54 6.81
C SER A 42 9.13 1.66 7.09
N THR A 43 8.26 1.52 8.10
CA THR A 43 7.22 2.53 8.41
C THR A 43 7.80 3.83 8.95
N GLU A 44 9.01 3.80 9.53
CA GLU A 44 9.71 4.99 10.05
C GLU A 44 10.56 5.73 9.00
N SER A 45 10.64 5.25 7.78
CA SER A 45 11.26 6.03 6.71
C SER A 45 10.43 7.27 6.40
N ALA A 46 11.07 8.42 6.26
CA ALA A 46 10.39 9.67 5.88
C ALA A 46 9.60 9.57 4.56
N SER A 47 9.94 8.64 3.69
CA SER A 47 9.22 8.32 2.45
C SER A 47 8.20 7.19 2.59
N SER A 48 7.99 6.66 3.80
CA SER A 48 7.06 5.56 4.05
C SER A 48 5.62 5.95 3.75
N ALA A 49 4.78 4.96 3.47
CA ALA A 49 3.35 5.18 3.33
C ALA A 49 2.71 5.63 4.66
N ALA A 50 3.26 5.18 5.80
CA ALA A 50 2.81 5.60 7.14
C ALA A 50 3.05 7.11 7.38
N CYS A 51 4.25 7.63 7.02
CA CYS A 51 4.53 9.06 7.11
C CYS A 51 3.65 9.91 6.17
N LYS A 52 3.34 9.41 4.98
CA LYS A 52 2.41 10.06 4.04
C LYS A 52 0.99 10.10 4.59
N LEU A 53 0.56 9.03 5.23
CA LEU A 53 -0.75 8.95 5.88
C LEU A 53 -0.85 9.91 7.06
N ALA A 54 0.21 9.97 7.91
CA ALA A 54 0.31 10.93 9.00
C ALA A 54 0.29 12.38 8.47
N ARG A 55 1.03 12.67 7.39
CA ARG A 55 1.02 13.98 6.72
C ARG A 55 -0.38 14.39 6.30
N TRP A 56 -1.10 13.50 5.62
CA TRP A 56 -2.49 13.76 5.23
C TRP A 56 -3.34 14.11 6.44
N TYR A 57 -3.34 13.24 7.44
CA TYR A 57 -4.25 13.35 8.57
C TYR A 57 -3.99 14.60 9.42
N TYR A 58 -2.73 14.88 9.76
CA TYR A 58 -2.40 15.96 10.70
C TYR A 58 -2.33 17.33 10.04
N GLU A 59 -2.02 17.42 8.77
CA GLU A 59 -1.74 18.70 8.12
C GLU A 59 -2.62 18.95 6.88
N ASP A 60 -2.54 18.10 5.87
CA ASP A 60 -3.12 18.39 4.55
C ASP A 60 -4.65 18.33 4.55
N ARG A 61 -5.24 17.44 5.33
CA ARG A 61 -6.70 17.32 5.51
C ARG A 61 -7.29 18.60 6.09
N GLY A 62 -6.64 19.15 7.12
CA GLY A 62 -7.08 20.38 7.77
C GLY A 62 -7.00 21.62 6.87
N ALA A 63 -6.03 21.66 5.96
CA ALA A 63 -5.85 22.76 5.02
C ALA A 63 -6.99 22.88 3.98
N ARG A 64 -7.73 21.81 3.73
CA ARG A 64 -8.91 21.81 2.83
C ARG A 64 -10.19 22.34 3.45
N GLY A 65 -10.19 22.67 4.75
CA GLY A 65 -11.39 23.08 5.48
C GLY A 65 -12.36 21.94 5.81
N GLU A 66 -12.00 20.72 5.46
CA GLU A 66 -12.80 19.51 5.71
C GLU A 66 -12.50 18.95 7.12
N ARG A 67 -12.86 19.70 8.15
CA ARG A 67 -12.89 19.21 9.53
C ARG A 67 -14.28 18.64 9.84
N GLY A 68 -14.72 17.68 9.04
CA GLY A 68 -15.91 16.88 9.36
C GLY A 68 -15.49 15.57 10.05
N GLU A 69 -16.34 15.05 10.93
CA GLU A 69 -16.19 13.75 11.58
C GLU A 69 -16.37 12.57 10.59
N ASP A 70 -16.54 12.87 9.30
CA ASP A 70 -16.79 11.87 8.27
C ASP A 70 -15.48 11.16 7.88
N GLU A 71 -15.27 9.99 8.46
CA GLU A 71 -14.16 9.09 8.19
C GLU A 71 -14.34 8.35 6.84
N HIS A 72 -14.36 9.12 5.75
CA HIS A 72 -14.54 8.55 4.40
C HIS A 72 -13.28 8.57 3.55
N ASP A 73 -12.18 9.08 4.08
CA ASP A 73 -10.88 9.02 3.42
C ASP A 73 -10.37 7.58 3.39
N ALA A 74 -9.74 7.16 2.31
CA ALA A 74 -9.05 5.89 2.20
C ALA A 74 -7.68 6.08 1.55
N LEU A 75 -6.68 5.34 2.03
CA LEU A 75 -5.39 5.25 1.38
C LEU A 75 -5.41 4.13 0.36
N LEU A 76 -4.98 4.43 -0.86
CA LEU A 76 -4.70 3.45 -1.91
C LEU A 76 -3.25 3.62 -2.37
N HIS A 77 -2.50 2.53 -2.48
CA HIS A 77 -1.30 2.56 -3.30
C HIS A 77 -1.69 2.78 -4.77
N HIS A 78 -0.80 3.28 -5.59
CA HIS A 78 -1.16 3.53 -7.01
C HIS A 78 -1.62 2.27 -7.74
N ALA A 79 -1.06 1.09 -7.39
CA ALA A 79 -1.51 -0.20 -7.91
C ALA A 79 -2.94 -0.53 -7.46
N ASP A 80 -3.26 -0.27 -6.19
CA ASP A 80 -4.61 -0.48 -5.63
C ASP A 80 -5.63 0.44 -6.30
N TRP A 81 -5.24 1.70 -6.56
CA TRP A 81 -6.11 2.64 -7.26
C TRP A 81 -6.40 2.20 -8.70
N LEU A 82 -5.38 1.72 -9.43
CA LEU A 82 -5.56 1.18 -10.78
C LEU A 82 -6.46 -0.07 -10.76
N ALA A 83 -6.22 -0.99 -9.82
CA ALA A 83 -7.05 -2.17 -9.64
C ALA A 83 -8.50 -1.79 -9.30
N TYR A 84 -8.70 -0.80 -8.41
CA TYR A 84 -10.03 -0.24 -8.10
C TYR A 84 -10.73 0.30 -9.35
N GLN A 85 -10.03 1.00 -10.26
CA GLN A 85 -10.63 1.44 -11.52
C GLN A 85 -11.13 0.27 -12.36
N LEU A 86 -10.51 -0.89 -12.24
CA LEU A 86 -10.89 -2.10 -12.99
C LEU A 86 -12.00 -2.90 -12.33
N HIS A 87 -11.92 -3.20 -11.03
CA HIS A 87 -12.89 -4.08 -10.33
C HIS A 87 -13.93 -3.35 -9.47
N GLY A 88 -13.71 -2.09 -9.10
CA GLY A 88 -14.69 -1.27 -8.38
C GLY A 88 -14.81 -1.48 -6.88
N LYS A 89 -13.95 -2.28 -6.26
CA LYS A 89 -14.00 -2.58 -4.83
C LYS A 89 -12.98 -1.72 -4.09
N MET A 90 -13.44 -0.93 -3.13
CA MET A 90 -12.58 -0.06 -2.32
C MET A 90 -11.89 -0.86 -1.21
N GLY A 91 -10.66 -0.44 -0.84
CA GLY A 91 -9.94 -0.97 0.31
C GLY A 91 -9.28 -2.33 0.08
N MET A 92 -9.05 -2.72 -1.18
CA MET A 92 -8.27 -3.91 -1.53
C MET A 92 -6.83 -3.54 -1.82
N SER A 93 -5.88 -4.39 -1.41
CA SER A 93 -4.45 -4.25 -1.68
C SER A 93 -3.77 -5.61 -1.81
N ASP A 94 -2.52 -5.63 -2.29
CA ASP A 94 -1.67 -6.82 -2.27
C ASP A 94 -0.65 -6.78 -1.13
N PHE A 95 -0.12 -7.96 -0.75
CA PHE A 95 0.85 -8.12 0.32
C PHE A 95 2.04 -7.16 0.20
N ASN A 96 2.62 -7.03 -1.00
CA ASN A 96 3.86 -6.30 -1.19
C ASN A 96 3.69 -4.78 -1.14
N ASN A 97 2.53 -4.26 -1.54
CA ASN A 97 2.19 -2.86 -1.34
C ASN A 97 1.82 -2.60 0.13
N ALA A 98 1.02 -3.46 0.75
CA ALA A 98 0.61 -3.33 2.15
C ALA A 98 1.79 -3.44 3.15
N LEU A 99 2.85 -4.21 2.83
CA LEU A 99 4.10 -4.24 3.60
C LEU A 99 4.68 -2.84 3.86
N LYS A 100 4.47 -1.89 2.96
CA LYS A 100 4.92 -0.49 3.13
C LYS A 100 4.17 0.28 4.22
N LEU A 101 3.06 -0.28 4.68
CA LEU A 101 2.27 0.16 5.84
C LEU A 101 2.49 -0.73 7.07
N GLY A 102 3.46 -1.64 7.03
CA GLY A 102 3.72 -2.58 8.13
C GLY A 102 2.78 -3.77 8.17
N PHE A 103 2.10 -4.09 7.06
CA PHE A 103 1.33 -5.34 6.95
C PHE A 103 2.21 -6.55 7.14
N ASP A 104 1.71 -7.55 7.86
CA ASP A 104 2.38 -8.84 8.05
C ASP A 104 1.57 -9.95 7.35
N PRO A 105 2.16 -10.68 6.39
CA PRO A 105 1.48 -11.76 5.70
C PRO A 105 1.37 -13.05 6.52
N ASP A 106 1.99 -13.15 7.70
CA ASP A 106 1.89 -14.32 8.57
C ASP A 106 0.46 -14.41 9.13
N PRO A 107 -0.29 -15.50 8.87
CA PRO A 107 -1.65 -15.67 9.36
C PRO A 107 -1.76 -15.79 10.88
N ASN A 108 -0.65 -16.01 11.58
CA ASN A 108 -0.62 -16.15 13.04
C ASN A 108 -0.41 -14.80 13.76
N VAL A 109 -0.18 -13.73 13.04
CA VAL A 109 -0.05 -12.38 13.58
C VAL A 109 -1.14 -11.45 13.03
N GLU A 110 -1.33 -10.32 13.70
CA GLU A 110 -2.28 -9.32 13.21
C GLU A 110 -1.79 -8.69 11.90
N ALA A 111 -2.66 -8.61 10.91
CA ALA A 111 -2.38 -8.13 9.55
C ALA A 111 -1.68 -6.76 9.53
N PHE A 112 -2.10 -5.84 10.40
CA PHE A 112 -1.44 -4.55 10.63
C PHE A 112 -1.10 -4.40 12.12
N PRO A 113 0.02 -3.77 12.47
CA PRO A 113 0.39 -3.59 13.85
C PRO A 113 -0.66 -2.77 14.62
N LYS A 114 -0.89 -3.14 15.88
CA LYS A 114 -1.92 -2.52 16.73
C LYS A 114 -1.81 -0.99 16.77
N TRP A 115 -0.59 -0.46 16.91
CA TRP A 115 -0.35 0.98 16.97
C TRP A 115 -0.86 1.73 15.73
N LEU A 116 -0.80 1.10 14.55
CA LEU A 116 -1.25 1.70 13.29
C LEU A 116 -2.77 1.59 13.13
N ARG A 117 -3.35 0.46 13.56
CA ARG A 117 -4.80 0.27 13.54
C ARG A 117 -5.52 1.21 14.52
N ASP A 118 -4.90 1.44 15.69
CA ASP A 118 -5.43 2.32 16.73
C ASP A 118 -5.09 3.81 16.47
N ALA A 119 -4.26 4.11 15.48
CA ALA A 119 -3.98 5.49 15.10
C ALA A 119 -5.27 6.19 14.63
N PRO A 120 -5.37 7.51 14.80
CA PRO A 120 -6.56 8.27 14.37
C PRO A 120 -6.92 8.09 12.88
N PHE A 121 -5.96 7.67 12.08
CA PHE A 121 -6.10 7.38 10.64
C PHE A 121 -6.13 5.88 10.32
N GLY A 122 -6.23 5.01 11.32
CA GLY A 122 -6.26 3.55 11.12
C GLY A 122 -7.43 3.07 10.26
N TYR A 123 -8.53 3.81 10.24
CA TYR A 123 -9.69 3.53 9.40
C TYR A 123 -9.40 3.60 7.89
N MET A 124 -8.33 4.31 7.50
CA MET A 124 -7.91 4.50 6.10
C MET A 124 -7.11 3.33 5.53
N LEU A 125 -6.73 2.36 6.38
CA LEU A 125 -5.94 1.20 5.95
C LEU A 125 -6.73 0.27 5.02
N PRO A 126 -6.05 -0.46 4.10
CA PRO A 126 -6.69 -1.52 3.33
C PRO A 126 -7.37 -2.54 4.24
N LYS A 127 -8.59 -2.94 3.87
CA LYS A 127 -9.42 -3.88 4.66
C LYS A 127 -9.31 -5.31 4.16
N ASP A 128 -8.96 -5.50 2.88
CA ASP A 128 -8.79 -6.81 2.24
C ASP A 128 -7.42 -6.83 1.55
N VAL A 129 -6.46 -7.52 2.15
CA VAL A 129 -5.09 -7.61 1.62
C VAL A 129 -4.85 -9.05 1.16
N ARG A 130 -4.52 -9.22 -0.12
CA ARG A 130 -4.41 -10.52 -0.76
C ARG A 130 -3.00 -10.85 -1.23
N ALA A 131 -2.71 -12.15 -1.25
CA ALA A 131 -1.44 -12.64 -1.80
C ALA A 131 -1.37 -12.34 -3.31
N PRO A 132 -0.19 -11.95 -3.84
CA PRO A 132 0.02 -11.85 -5.27
C PRO A 132 -0.44 -13.11 -6.01
N GLY A 133 -1.10 -12.93 -7.15
CA GLY A 133 -1.67 -14.02 -7.95
C GLY A 133 -3.08 -14.45 -7.56
N THR A 134 -3.65 -13.93 -6.47
CA THR A 134 -5.05 -14.22 -6.11
C THR A 134 -6.03 -13.21 -6.73
N SER A 135 -7.26 -13.65 -6.97
CA SER A 135 -8.27 -12.81 -7.62
C SER A 135 -8.84 -11.75 -6.67
N PHE A 136 -8.88 -10.49 -7.11
CA PHE A 136 -9.71 -9.45 -6.51
C PHE A 136 -11.18 -9.55 -6.93
N GLY A 137 -11.47 -10.38 -7.93
CA GLY A 137 -12.78 -10.61 -8.50
C GLY A 137 -12.92 -10.11 -9.94
N THR A 138 -14.12 -10.26 -10.46
CA THR A 138 -14.45 -9.90 -11.84
C THR A 138 -14.32 -8.38 -12.08
N MET A 139 -13.87 -8.05 -13.27
CA MET A 139 -13.79 -6.68 -13.76
C MET A 139 -15.19 -6.03 -13.84
N ARG A 140 -15.27 -4.72 -13.68
CA ARG A 140 -16.52 -3.95 -13.83
C ARG A 140 -17.10 -4.14 -15.21
N LYS A 141 -18.41 -4.27 -15.30
CA LYS A 141 -19.13 -4.38 -16.57
C LYS A 141 -18.80 -3.22 -17.53
N SER A 142 -18.76 -2.00 -17.05
CA SER A 142 -18.42 -0.81 -17.85
C SER A 142 -17.03 -0.85 -18.46
N VAL A 143 -16.05 -1.47 -17.78
CA VAL A 143 -14.69 -1.65 -18.30
C VAL A 143 -14.67 -2.77 -19.32
N ILE A 144 -15.34 -3.89 -19.04
CA ILE A 144 -15.51 -5.01 -19.98
C ILE A 144 -16.10 -4.52 -21.31
N GLU A 145 -17.20 -3.79 -21.25
CA GLU A 145 -17.89 -3.27 -22.43
C GLU A 145 -17.06 -2.26 -23.20
N ARG A 146 -16.41 -1.33 -22.48
CA ARG A 146 -15.61 -0.26 -23.10
C ARG A 146 -14.39 -0.79 -23.85
N PHE A 147 -13.74 -1.82 -23.33
CA PHE A 147 -12.47 -2.33 -23.84
C PHE A 147 -12.58 -3.73 -24.46
N ALA A 148 -13.79 -4.26 -24.60
CA ALA A 148 -14.07 -5.57 -25.16
C ALA A 148 -13.33 -6.73 -24.46
N PHE A 149 -13.21 -6.68 -23.13
CA PHE A 149 -12.69 -7.80 -22.35
C PHE A 149 -13.70 -8.96 -22.28
N SER A 150 -13.20 -10.15 -21.96
CA SER A 150 -14.09 -11.28 -21.64
C SER A 150 -15.01 -10.94 -20.46
N PRO A 151 -16.29 -11.33 -20.50
CA PRO A 151 -17.20 -11.15 -19.35
C PRO A 151 -16.72 -11.83 -18.06
N THR A 152 -15.84 -12.82 -18.18
CA THR A 152 -15.25 -13.57 -17.07
C THR A 152 -13.85 -13.07 -16.68
N CYS A 153 -13.40 -11.93 -17.24
CA CYS A 153 -12.09 -11.38 -16.93
C CYS A 153 -12.02 -10.98 -15.47
N GLU A 154 -11.02 -11.49 -14.76
CA GLU A 154 -10.75 -11.17 -13.36
C GLU A 154 -9.58 -10.22 -13.21
N VAL A 155 -9.62 -9.41 -12.16
CA VAL A 155 -8.50 -8.57 -11.73
C VAL A 155 -7.72 -9.35 -10.68
N ILE A 156 -6.44 -9.56 -10.92
CA ILE A 156 -5.57 -10.36 -10.07
C ILE A 156 -4.69 -9.44 -9.21
N ALA A 157 -4.53 -9.78 -7.93
CA ALA A 157 -3.60 -9.10 -7.04
C ALA A 157 -2.18 -9.17 -7.60
N GLY A 158 -1.57 -8.00 -7.78
CA GLY A 158 -0.23 -7.87 -8.34
C GLY A 158 0.86 -7.88 -7.27
N THR A 159 1.94 -7.19 -7.60
CA THR A 159 3.09 -7.02 -6.71
C THR A 159 3.76 -5.67 -7.01
N THR A 160 4.84 -5.35 -6.29
CA THR A 160 5.64 -4.16 -6.61
C THR A 160 6.63 -4.45 -7.75
N ASP A 161 7.00 -3.40 -8.49
CA ASP A 161 8.03 -3.44 -9.55
C ASP A 161 9.32 -4.12 -9.08
N SER A 162 9.75 -3.77 -7.88
CA SER A 162 10.96 -4.30 -7.27
C SER A 162 10.86 -5.81 -6.96
N VAL A 163 9.70 -6.30 -6.52
CA VAL A 163 9.49 -7.74 -6.29
C VAL A 163 9.34 -8.46 -7.63
N ALA A 164 8.62 -7.87 -8.59
CA ALA A 164 8.49 -8.43 -9.93
C ALA A 164 9.86 -8.61 -10.62
N ALA A 165 10.74 -7.61 -10.51
CA ALA A 165 12.11 -7.70 -11.03
C ALA A 165 12.91 -8.82 -10.34
N PHE A 166 12.69 -9.06 -9.04
CA PHE A 166 13.33 -10.19 -8.34
C PHE A 166 12.79 -11.53 -8.84
N VAL A 167 11.48 -11.68 -8.98
CA VAL A 167 10.88 -12.90 -9.55
C VAL A 167 11.39 -13.17 -10.97
N ALA A 168 11.57 -12.12 -11.77
CA ALA A 168 12.14 -12.25 -13.13
C ALA A 168 13.61 -12.72 -13.14
N SER A 169 14.33 -12.67 -12.03
CA SER A 169 15.68 -13.23 -11.94
C SER A 169 15.71 -14.77 -11.87
N SER A 170 14.52 -15.40 -11.74
CA SER A 170 14.35 -16.85 -11.57
C SER A 170 14.96 -17.43 -10.29
N ALA A 171 15.39 -16.60 -9.34
CA ALA A 171 15.79 -17.08 -8.02
C ALA A 171 14.55 -17.70 -7.31
N SER A 172 14.70 -18.93 -6.82
CA SER A 172 13.59 -19.73 -6.28
C SER A 172 13.93 -20.52 -5.02
N SER A 173 15.21 -20.59 -4.63
CA SER A 173 15.70 -21.40 -3.53
C SER A 173 16.37 -20.55 -2.46
N ALA A 174 16.27 -20.97 -1.19
CA ALA A 174 16.98 -20.31 -0.09
C ALA A 174 18.50 -20.25 -0.36
N GLY A 175 19.08 -19.08 -0.09
CA GLY A 175 20.48 -18.77 -0.41
C GLY A 175 20.71 -18.17 -1.79
N GLU A 176 19.75 -18.22 -2.70
CA GLU A 176 19.84 -17.52 -3.98
C GLU A 176 19.55 -16.03 -3.81
N CYS A 177 20.30 -15.22 -4.54
CA CYS A 177 20.14 -13.77 -4.49
C CYS A 177 20.18 -13.13 -5.87
N ALA A 178 19.56 -11.97 -5.97
CA ALA A 178 19.64 -11.10 -7.14
C ALA A 178 20.12 -9.70 -6.73
N THR A 179 21.09 -9.17 -7.46
CA THR A 179 21.57 -7.81 -7.30
C THR A 179 21.05 -6.95 -8.46
N SER A 180 20.33 -5.88 -8.13
CA SER A 180 19.89 -4.90 -9.10
C SER A 180 20.77 -3.66 -9.03
N LEU A 181 21.38 -3.31 -10.16
CA LEU A 181 22.25 -2.14 -10.32
C LEU A 181 21.49 -1.07 -11.11
N GLY A 182 20.91 -0.12 -10.42
CA GLY A 182 20.21 1.02 -10.98
C GLY A 182 20.67 2.31 -10.31
N SER A 183 19.81 3.31 -10.25
CA SER A 183 20.05 4.52 -9.42
C SER A 183 20.24 4.16 -7.94
N THR A 184 19.72 3.02 -7.53
CA THR A 184 19.90 2.43 -6.21
C THR A 184 20.42 1.02 -6.36
N LEU A 185 21.41 0.64 -5.54
CA LEU A 185 21.81 -0.75 -5.38
C LEU A 185 20.79 -1.47 -4.52
N ALA A 186 20.20 -2.54 -5.03
CA ALA A 186 19.31 -3.41 -4.27
C ALA A 186 19.81 -4.85 -4.32
N LEU A 187 20.02 -5.44 -3.15
CA LEU A 187 20.34 -6.85 -2.97
C LEU A 187 19.12 -7.55 -2.36
N LYS A 188 18.64 -8.60 -2.98
CA LYS A 188 17.54 -9.44 -2.50
C LYS A 188 17.97 -10.87 -2.40
N LEU A 189 17.74 -11.47 -1.26
CA LEU A 189 18.09 -12.85 -0.91
C LEU A 189 16.83 -13.60 -0.50
N ILE A 190 16.70 -14.85 -0.95
CA ILE A 190 15.69 -15.77 -0.42
C ILE A 190 16.25 -16.39 0.87
N SER A 191 15.53 -16.23 1.96
CA SER A 191 15.86 -16.84 3.27
C SER A 191 14.77 -17.83 3.64
N ASP A 192 15.16 -18.92 4.31
CA ASP A 192 14.27 -19.88 4.95
C ASP A 192 13.91 -19.47 6.38
N THR A 193 14.55 -18.42 6.87
CA THR A 193 14.27 -17.84 8.19
C THR A 193 13.74 -16.41 8.02
N ARG A 194 12.81 -16.05 8.91
CA ARG A 194 12.29 -14.68 8.98
C ARG A 194 13.36 -13.75 9.55
N VAL A 195 13.61 -12.65 8.86
CA VAL A 195 14.58 -11.60 9.24
C VAL A 195 13.85 -10.40 9.83
#